data_30760d7994fa0ed5cb619085f8cf0e77
#
_entry.id   30760d7994fa0ed5cb619085f8cf0e77
#
_cell.length_a   1.000
_cell.length_b   1.000
_cell.length_c   1.000
_cell.angle_alpha   90.00
_cell.angle_beta   90.00
_cell.angle_gamma   90.00
#
_symmetry.space_group_name_H-M   'P 1'
#
loop_
_entity.id
_entity.type
_entity.pdbx_description
1 polymer ?
#
loop_
_entity_poly.entity_id
_entity_poly.type
_entity_poly.pdbx_seq_one_letter_code
_entity_poly.pdbx_strand_id
1 'polypeptide(L)'
;MRADRGLLVILEAKPGKAGELAAFLTQAQPLAAAEPGTVTWYAFKLSDTTYGIFDTFAGEDARQAHLNGPIAAALGRAAPDLLATDPDIQTTDILAAK
;
A
#
# COMPACT_ATOMS: atom_id res chain seq x y z
N MET A 1 18.65 -2.68 7.82
CA MET A 1 18.52 -1.99 6.52
C MET A 1 17.86 -0.64 6.75
N ARG A 2 18.39 0.38 6.17
CA ARG A 2 17.89 1.73 6.35
C ARG A 2 16.89 2.08 5.26
N ALA A 3 15.69 2.52 5.64
CA ALA A 3 14.70 3.01 4.69
C ALA A 3 14.94 4.48 4.38
N ASP A 4 14.99 4.84 3.11
CA ASP A 4 15.12 6.24 2.68
C ASP A 4 14.03 6.66 1.68
N ARG A 5 13.23 5.73 1.21
CA ARG A 5 12.12 5.97 0.28
C ARG A 5 10.83 5.41 0.85
N GLY A 6 9.71 6.05 0.56
CA GLY A 6 8.40 5.58 0.99
C GLY A 6 7.32 5.79 -0.04
N LEU A 7 6.18 5.15 0.21
CA LEU A 7 4.95 5.35 -0.55
C LEU A 7 3.81 5.55 0.44
N LEU A 8 2.97 6.55 0.17
CA LEU A 8 1.70 6.71 0.85
C LEU A 8 0.59 6.48 -0.18
N VAL A 9 -0.26 5.51 0.08
CA VAL A 9 -1.37 5.17 -0.82
C VAL A 9 -2.68 5.40 -0.06
N ILE A 10 -3.54 6.24 -0.60
CA ILE A 10 -4.87 6.48 -0.02
C ILE A 10 -5.91 5.82 -0.91
N LEU A 11 -6.82 5.06 -0.27
CA LEU A 11 -7.81 4.23 -0.93
C LEU A 11 -9.18 4.58 -0.39
N GLU A 12 -10.10 4.95 -1.30
CA GLU A 12 -11.48 5.24 -0.93
C GLU A 12 -12.38 4.09 -1.37
N ALA A 13 -13.05 3.44 -0.42
CA ALA A 13 -13.92 2.31 -0.71
C ALA A 13 -15.22 2.79 -1.35
N LYS A 14 -15.73 1.99 -2.31
CA LYS A 14 -17.10 2.16 -2.80
C LYS A 14 -18.10 1.92 -1.67
N PRO A 15 -19.32 2.51 -1.74
CA PRO A 15 -20.37 2.22 -0.77
C PRO A 15 -20.60 0.71 -0.62
N GLY A 16 -20.58 0.23 0.61
CA GLY A 16 -20.77 -1.18 0.92
C GLY A 16 -19.55 -2.07 0.72
N LYS A 17 -18.40 -1.51 0.30
CA LYS A 17 -17.18 -2.29 0.01
C LYS A 17 -16.05 -2.11 1.03
N ALA A 18 -16.25 -1.31 2.07
CA ALA A 18 -15.22 -1.04 3.07
C ALA A 18 -14.71 -2.31 3.74
N GLY A 19 -15.60 -3.24 4.09
CA GLY A 19 -15.21 -4.50 4.71
C GLY A 19 -14.37 -5.38 3.79
N GLU A 20 -14.73 -5.43 2.51
CA GLU A 20 -13.94 -6.19 1.52
C GLU A 20 -12.57 -5.55 1.29
N LEU A 21 -12.50 -4.20 1.29
CA LEU A 21 -11.22 -3.50 1.17
C LEU A 21 -10.34 -3.79 2.38
N ALA A 22 -10.88 -3.75 3.59
CA ALA A 22 -10.13 -4.08 4.80
C ALA A 22 -9.59 -5.50 4.74
N ALA A 23 -10.41 -6.47 4.29
CA ALA A 23 -9.99 -7.85 4.14
C ALA A 23 -8.89 -8.00 3.08
N PHE A 24 -9.01 -7.30 1.96
CA PHE A 24 -7.97 -7.28 0.92
C PHE A 24 -6.63 -6.82 1.48
N LEU A 25 -6.63 -5.71 2.22
CA LEU A 25 -5.41 -5.16 2.80
C LEU A 25 -4.79 -6.11 3.83
N THR A 26 -5.61 -6.72 4.68
CA THR A 26 -5.13 -7.69 5.65
C THR A 26 -4.48 -8.90 4.96
N GLN A 27 -5.09 -9.39 3.88
CA GLN A 27 -4.57 -10.54 3.14
C GLN A 27 -3.32 -10.20 2.31
N ALA A 28 -3.05 -8.93 2.04
CA ALA A 28 -1.85 -8.50 1.33
C ALA A 28 -0.58 -8.56 2.19
N GLN A 29 -0.72 -8.59 3.51
CA GLN A 29 0.42 -8.53 4.43
C GLN A 29 1.49 -9.61 4.18
N PRO A 30 1.14 -10.90 3.97
CA PRO A 30 2.17 -11.90 3.70
C PRO A 30 2.97 -11.62 2.41
N LEU A 31 2.34 -11.02 1.41
CA LEU A 31 3.04 -10.64 0.17
C LEU A 31 4.07 -9.55 0.43
N ALA A 32 3.71 -8.56 1.26
CA ALA A 32 4.62 -7.50 1.66
C ALA A 32 5.80 -8.07 2.47
N ALA A 33 5.51 -8.97 3.40
CA ALA A 33 6.53 -9.62 4.22
C ALA A 33 7.55 -10.41 3.39
N ALA A 34 7.14 -10.92 2.24
CA ALA A 34 8.00 -11.69 1.35
C ALA A 34 8.88 -10.83 0.45
N GLU A 35 8.63 -9.52 0.36
CA GLU A 35 9.41 -8.61 -0.50
C GLU A 35 10.73 -8.24 0.17
N PRO A 36 11.89 -8.60 -0.42
CA PRO A 36 13.17 -8.39 0.25
C PRO A 36 13.56 -6.91 0.37
N GLY A 37 13.08 -6.05 -0.52
CA GLY A 37 13.41 -4.63 -0.51
C GLY A 37 12.45 -3.75 0.29
N THR A 38 11.34 -4.29 0.74
CA THR A 38 10.35 -3.56 1.56
C THR A 38 10.77 -3.65 3.02
N VAL A 39 11.10 -2.51 3.62
CA VAL A 39 11.59 -2.45 4.99
C VAL A 39 10.42 -2.51 5.98
N THR A 40 9.41 -1.67 5.77
CA THR A 40 8.18 -1.66 6.56
C THR A 40 6.97 -1.57 5.64
N TRP A 41 5.83 -2.07 6.11
CA TRP A 41 4.57 -2.01 5.38
C TRP A 41 3.43 -1.99 6.38
N TYR A 42 2.58 -0.97 6.29
CA TYR A 42 1.42 -0.82 7.15
C TYR A 42 0.20 -0.60 6.30
N ALA A 43 -0.89 -1.30 6.61
CA ALA A 43 -2.21 -0.96 6.11
C ALA A 43 -3.01 -0.40 7.28
N PHE A 44 -3.80 0.65 7.04
CA PHE A 44 -4.51 1.32 8.11
C PHE A 44 -5.87 1.85 7.64
N LYS A 45 -6.72 2.12 8.63
CA LYS A 45 -8.05 2.68 8.42
C LYS A 45 -8.03 4.13 8.92
N LEU A 46 -8.43 5.07 8.07
CA LEU A 46 -8.55 6.48 8.43
C LEU A 46 -9.97 6.84 8.87
N SER A 47 -10.97 6.28 8.20
CA SER A 47 -12.37 6.53 8.48
C SER A 47 -13.17 5.29 8.08
N ASP A 48 -14.50 5.34 8.16
CA ASP A 48 -15.32 4.20 7.79
C ASP A 48 -15.19 3.79 6.33
N THR A 49 -14.75 4.68 5.45
CA THR A 49 -14.62 4.41 4.02
C THR A 49 -13.21 4.62 3.46
N THR A 50 -12.31 5.27 4.21
CA THR A 50 -10.98 5.62 3.72
C THR A 50 -9.93 4.79 4.42
N TYR A 51 -9.06 4.15 3.62
CA TYR A 51 -7.98 3.30 4.08
C TYR A 51 -6.67 3.77 3.46
N GLY A 52 -5.57 3.26 3.97
CA GLY A 52 -4.27 3.60 3.40
C GLY A 52 -3.25 2.52 3.58
N ILE A 53 -2.16 2.69 2.85
CA ILE A 53 -0.93 1.91 3.00
C ILE A 53 0.21 2.91 3.14
N PHE A 54 1.09 2.69 4.09
CA PHE A 54 2.38 3.38 4.13
C PHE A 54 3.47 2.33 4.22
N ASP A 55 4.41 2.39 3.28
CA ASP A 55 5.52 1.44 3.24
C ASP A 55 6.82 2.15 2.91
N THR A 56 7.92 1.53 3.31
CA THR A 56 9.25 2.12 3.15
C THR A 56 10.20 1.12 2.51
N PHE A 57 11.22 1.68 1.84
CA PHE A 57 12.12 0.92 0.99
C PHE A 57 13.56 1.41 1.16
N ALA A 58 14.51 0.49 1.00
CA ALA A 58 15.92 0.83 0.97
C ALA A 58 16.31 1.17 -0.49
N GLY A 59 16.05 2.42 -0.88
CA GLY A 59 16.38 2.92 -2.21
C GLY A 59 15.25 2.84 -3.22
N GLU A 60 15.45 3.52 -4.35
CA GLU A 60 14.47 3.67 -5.41
C GLU A 60 14.20 2.35 -6.13
N ASP A 61 15.22 1.51 -6.32
CA ASP A 61 15.06 0.23 -7.01
C ASP A 61 14.07 -0.68 -6.27
N ALA A 62 14.16 -0.71 -4.93
CA ALA A 62 13.24 -1.50 -4.11
C ALA A 62 11.82 -0.96 -4.20
N ARG A 63 11.65 0.38 -4.21
CA ARG A 63 10.34 1.01 -4.37
C ARG A 63 9.74 0.68 -5.73
N GLN A 64 10.52 0.75 -6.81
CA GLN A 64 10.04 0.39 -8.15
C GLN A 64 9.69 -1.09 -8.24
N ALA A 65 10.48 -1.96 -7.61
CA ALA A 65 10.16 -3.40 -7.58
C ALA A 65 8.82 -3.66 -6.89
N HIS A 66 8.52 -2.93 -5.81
CA HIS A 66 7.23 -3.04 -5.13
C HIS A 66 6.09 -2.56 -6.04
N LEU A 67 6.24 -1.42 -6.71
CA LEU A 67 5.22 -0.87 -7.60
C LEU A 67 4.93 -1.78 -8.79
N ASN A 68 5.88 -2.62 -9.17
CA ASN A 68 5.72 -3.61 -10.25
C ASN A 68 5.46 -5.01 -9.72
N GLY A 69 5.23 -5.14 -8.42
CA GLY A 69 5.11 -6.43 -7.75
C GLY A 69 3.67 -6.93 -7.60
N PRO A 70 3.49 -8.05 -6.88
CA PRO A 70 2.19 -8.73 -6.79
C PRO A 70 1.13 -7.94 -6.04
N ILE A 71 1.49 -7.13 -5.03
CA ILE A 71 0.51 -6.34 -4.29
C ILE A 71 -0.10 -5.27 -5.20
N ALA A 72 0.74 -4.52 -5.93
CA ALA A 72 0.27 -3.51 -6.86
C ALA A 72 -0.61 -4.12 -7.96
N ALA A 73 -0.22 -5.28 -8.48
CA ALA A 73 -1.00 -6.00 -9.49
C ALA A 73 -2.36 -6.44 -8.93
N ALA A 74 -2.38 -6.97 -7.71
CA ALA A 74 -3.62 -7.40 -7.04
C ALA A 74 -4.54 -6.21 -6.78
N LEU A 75 -3.98 -5.08 -6.32
CA LEU A 75 -4.75 -3.86 -6.09
C LEU A 75 -5.35 -3.33 -7.39
N GLY A 76 -4.58 -3.35 -8.48
CA GLY A 76 -5.08 -2.94 -9.79
C GLY A 76 -6.27 -3.79 -10.27
N ARG A 77 -6.24 -5.10 -10.00
CA ARG A 77 -7.35 -6.00 -10.34
C ARG A 77 -8.57 -5.77 -9.43
N ALA A 78 -8.36 -5.46 -8.16
CA ALA A 78 -9.45 -5.27 -7.19
C ALA A 78 -10.07 -3.87 -7.27
N ALA A 79 -9.33 -2.86 -7.72
CA ALA A 79 -9.75 -1.46 -7.69
C ALA A 79 -11.10 -1.20 -8.36
N PRO A 80 -11.41 -1.73 -9.55
CA PRO A 80 -12.71 -1.47 -10.19
C PRO A 80 -13.90 -1.92 -9.36
N ASP A 81 -13.75 -2.96 -8.54
CA ASP A 81 -14.82 -3.48 -7.69
C ASP A 81 -14.87 -2.80 -6.33
N LEU A 82 -13.72 -2.47 -5.74
CA LEU A 82 -13.63 -2.03 -4.35
C LEU A 82 -13.51 -0.52 -4.17
N LEU A 83 -12.92 0.21 -5.13
CA LEU A 83 -12.55 1.60 -4.95
C LEU A 83 -13.47 2.55 -5.69
N ALA A 84 -13.88 3.63 -5.00
CA ALA A 84 -14.69 4.69 -5.59
C ALA A 84 -13.89 5.57 -6.55
N THR A 85 -12.58 5.69 -6.32
CA THR A 85 -11.65 6.47 -7.16
C THR A 85 -10.37 5.65 -7.35
N ASP A 86 -9.54 6.06 -8.29
CA ASP A 86 -8.22 5.46 -8.46
C ASP A 86 -7.40 5.61 -7.18
N PRO A 87 -6.50 4.65 -6.87
CA PRO A 87 -5.59 4.81 -5.75
C PRO A 87 -4.79 6.10 -5.86
N ASP A 88 -4.73 6.86 -4.77
CA ASP A 88 -3.89 8.05 -4.69
C ASP A 88 -2.52 7.61 -4.19
N ILE A 89 -1.55 7.52 -5.09
CA ILE A 89 -0.20 7.01 -4.80
C ILE A 89 0.75 8.20 -4.76
N GLN A 90 1.34 8.42 -3.58
CA GLN A 90 2.26 9.52 -3.35
C GLN A 90 3.63 8.96 -2.98
N THR A 91 4.67 9.42 -3.66
CA THR A 91 6.05 9.08 -3.33
C THR A 91 6.55 10.00 -2.22
N THR A 92 7.31 9.44 -1.30
CA THR A 92 7.88 10.20 -0.18
C THR A 92 9.36 9.93 -0.06
N ASP A 93 10.08 10.90 0.51
CA ASP A 93 11.44 10.71 0.99
C ASP A 93 11.39 10.63 2.51
N ILE A 94 12.09 9.64 3.08
CA ILE A 94 12.11 9.48 4.53
C ILE A 94 13.17 10.41 5.11
N LEU A 95 12.75 11.35 5.92
CA LEU A 95 13.64 12.33 6.54
C LEU A 95 14.21 11.82 7.86
N ALA A 96 13.41 11.08 8.62
CA ALA A 96 13.79 10.54 9.91
C ALA A 96 12.96 9.31 10.21
N ALA A 97 13.54 8.36 10.91
CA ALA A 97 12.86 7.15 11.35
C ALA A 97 13.34 6.77 12.75
N LYS A 98 12.46 6.15 13.51
CA LYS A 98 12.81 5.61 14.82
C LYS A 98 13.54 4.29 14.67
#